data_0c7ec98fbeedc839914cb9c0e0300c30
#
_entry.id   0c7ec98fbeedc839914cb9c0e0300c30
#
_cell.length_a   1.000
_cell.length_b   1.000
_cell.length_c   1.000
_cell.angle_alpha   90.00
_cell.angle_beta   90.00
_cell.angle_gamma   90.00
#
_symmetry.space_group_name_H-M   'P 1'
#
loop_
_entity.id
_entity.type
_entity.pdbx_description
1 polymer ?
#
loop_
_entity_poly.entity_id
_entity_poly.type
_entity_poly.pdbx_seq_one_letter_code
_entity_poly.pdbx_strand_id
1 'polypeptide(L)'
;MNIDAGTMRPQEHGEVYVLNDGGEVDLDLGNYERYLDVTLSRDNNITTGKIYREVIEKERRGDYLGKTVQIVPHVTNAIQDWIERVSKIPVDDTGEEPDVCIVELGGTVGDIESAPFVEAMRQFQFRVGHENFALIHVSLVPDMHGEQKTKPTQTTVHALRGLGLLPDLIACRLIVTKPLEPATKAKISMFCHVAPEQVVGVHDVSSVYHVPLLLQSQGIVDYLQKRLNLPSVHISPQMKERGLSLEARWRELTGRQERLFDSVTIALVGKYTDMQDSYMSVVKSLEHSAFRCNRRLILKWVAAADLEPDTQTTDPAKYHDAWKAVVSANGILVPGGFGVRGTEGMMLAIKWAREQKIPFLGICLGFQLAVCEWARNVCGFTNGTSTEFEPQTEHPIIIFMPEISKTHMGGTMRLGLRPTVFDPESEPWSKVRKLYAGAPKIWERHRHRYEVNPAYIERLQAKGMRFVGKDERGERMQVLELPDHPYYVGFQAHPEFCTRPLNPSPPFLGFVAAASGPQVLDEQLGIQMRSFKPPHPEGAMVDEASLRQDEARPEGEEAVLRSEQ
;
A
#
# COMPACT_ATOMS: atom_id res chain seq x y z
N MET A 1 -18.05 0.12 -5.15
CA MET A 1 -17.50 -1.21 -4.83
C MET A 1 -17.05 -1.89 -6.10
N ASN A 2 -15.80 -2.37 -6.09
CA ASN A 2 -15.19 -2.93 -7.30
C ASN A 2 -15.64 -4.37 -7.53
N ILE A 3 -15.71 -4.77 -8.80
CA ILE A 3 -15.92 -6.19 -9.14
C ILE A 3 -14.68 -6.98 -8.73
N ASP A 4 -13.48 -6.45 -9.03
CA ASP A 4 -12.21 -6.99 -8.57
C ASP A 4 -11.14 -5.88 -8.57
N ALA A 5 -10.13 -5.99 -7.68
CA ALA A 5 -9.07 -4.99 -7.54
C ALA A 5 -7.90 -5.19 -8.51
N GLY A 6 -7.62 -6.43 -8.96
CA GLY A 6 -6.40 -6.79 -9.70
C GLY A 6 -6.23 -6.12 -11.07
N THR A 7 -7.30 -5.58 -11.65
CA THR A 7 -7.27 -4.91 -12.96
C THR A 7 -7.54 -3.41 -12.88
N MET A 8 -7.61 -2.83 -11.69
CA MET A 8 -7.83 -1.40 -11.50
C MET A 8 -6.68 -0.58 -12.10
N ARG A 9 -7.03 0.54 -12.73
CA ARG A 9 -6.08 1.49 -13.26
C ARG A 9 -5.67 2.48 -12.16
N PRO A 10 -4.36 2.60 -11.83
CA PRO A 10 -3.92 3.47 -10.75
C PRO A 10 -4.33 4.94 -10.90
N GLN A 11 -4.48 5.41 -12.13
CA GLN A 11 -4.93 6.78 -12.44
C GLN A 11 -6.42 7.03 -12.19
N GLU A 12 -7.22 5.98 -12.02
CA GLU A 12 -8.68 6.08 -11.80
C GLU A 12 -9.07 5.76 -10.37
N HIS A 13 -8.36 4.81 -9.73
CA HIS A 13 -8.73 4.27 -8.42
C HIS A 13 -7.59 4.29 -7.39
N GLY A 14 -6.42 4.86 -7.72
CA GLY A 14 -5.24 4.80 -6.86
C GLY A 14 -4.43 3.51 -7.01
N GLU A 15 -3.45 3.31 -6.14
CA GLU A 15 -2.57 2.14 -6.22
C GLU A 15 -3.33 0.83 -5.95
N VAL A 16 -2.89 -0.23 -6.62
CA VAL A 16 -3.27 -1.60 -6.25
C VAL A 16 -2.28 -2.07 -5.18
N TYR A 17 -2.78 -2.25 -3.96
CA TYR A 17 -2.00 -2.71 -2.83
C TYR A 17 -1.88 -4.24 -2.85
N VAL A 18 -0.71 -4.78 -2.51
CA VAL A 18 -0.49 -6.24 -2.49
C VAL A 18 -0.24 -6.71 -1.07
N LEU A 19 -0.98 -7.73 -0.66
CA LEU A 19 -0.90 -8.39 0.64
C LEU A 19 0.16 -9.50 0.66
N ASN A 20 0.49 -10.02 1.85
CA ASN A 20 1.47 -11.09 1.99
C ASN A 20 1.10 -12.36 1.21
N ASP A 21 -0.17 -12.71 1.17
CA ASP A 21 -0.73 -13.87 0.44
C ASP A 21 -0.88 -13.65 -1.07
N GLY A 22 -0.39 -12.53 -1.60
CA GLY A 22 -0.50 -12.16 -3.00
C GLY A 22 -1.86 -11.60 -3.40
N GLY A 23 -2.76 -11.32 -2.44
CA GLY A 23 -4.02 -10.64 -2.70
C GLY A 23 -3.77 -9.23 -3.23
N GLU A 24 -4.29 -8.93 -4.42
CA GLU A 24 -4.36 -7.57 -4.96
C GLU A 24 -5.64 -6.91 -4.45
N VAL A 25 -5.51 -5.78 -3.75
CA VAL A 25 -6.61 -5.15 -3.02
C VAL A 25 -6.57 -3.63 -3.17
N ASP A 26 -7.63 -2.97 -2.70
CA ASP A 26 -7.72 -1.51 -2.68
C ASP A 26 -6.65 -0.91 -1.74
N LEU A 27 -6.21 0.31 -2.05
CA LEU A 27 -5.19 1.06 -1.29
C LEU A 27 -5.56 1.26 0.19
N ASP A 28 -6.86 1.24 0.51
CA ASP A 28 -7.35 1.40 1.87
C ASP A 28 -6.82 0.32 2.82
N LEU A 29 -6.69 -0.92 2.34
CA LEU A 29 -6.11 -1.99 3.15
C LEU A 29 -4.65 -1.71 3.52
N GLY A 30 -3.91 -1.04 2.65
CA GLY A 30 -2.58 -0.55 2.96
C GLY A 30 -2.59 0.49 4.10
N ASN A 31 -3.58 1.37 4.11
CA ASN A 31 -3.76 2.31 5.21
C ASN A 31 -4.11 1.58 6.52
N TYR A 32 -4.99 0.56 6.49
CA TYR A 32 -5.33 -0.22 7.69
C TYR A 32 -4.11 -0.94 8.25
N GLU A 33 -3.33 -1.64 7.42
CA GLU A 33 -2.09 -2.28 7.86
C GLU A 33 -1.11 -1.27 8.49
N ARG A 34 -0.94 -0.10 7.87
CA ARG A 34 0.00 0.92 8.35
C ARG A 34 -0.42 1.54 9.69
N TYR A 35 -1.70 1.91 9.83
CA TYR A 35 -2.18 2.61 11.03
C TYR A 35 -2.45 1.69 12.21
N LEU A 36 -2.90 0.45 11.96
CA LEU A 36 -3.22 -0.51 13.01
C LEU A 36 -2.04 -1.43 13.35
N ASP A 37 -0.96 -1.41 12.54
CA ASP A 37 0.20 -2.31 12.66
C ASP A 37 -0.20 -3.78 12.65
N VAL A 38 -1.08 -4.13 11.71
CA VAL A 38 -1.62 -5.48 11.51
C VAL A 38 -1.18 -6.04 10.16
N THR A 39 -1.35 -7.35 9.98
CA THR A 39 -1.18 -8.05 8.70
C THR A 39 -2.52 -8.57 8.22
N LEU A 40 -2.95 -8.13 7.04
CA LEU A 40 -4.20 -8.52 6.43
C LEU A 40 -3.99 -9.59 5.35
N SER A 41 -5.06 -10.33 5.07
CA SER A 41 -5.15 -11.32 4.01
C SER A 41 -6.16 -10.90 2.93
N ARG A 42 -6.18 -11.59 1.80
CA ARG A 42 -7.17 -11.38 0.73
C ARG A 42 -8.62 -11.48 1.20
N ASP A 43 -8.84 -12.20 2.29
CA ASP A 43 -10.16 -12.38 2.88
C ASP A 43 -10.66 -11.12 3.63
N ASN A 44 -9.76 -10.21 4.01
CA ASN A 44 -10.12 -8.93 4.61
C ASN A 44 -10.68 -7.91 3.59
N ASN A 45 -10.72 -8.27 2.30
CA ASN A 45 -11.27 -7.45 1.23
C ASN A 45 -12.39 -8.20 0.49
N ILE A 46 -13.65 -7.90 0.83
CA ILE A 46 -14.82 -8.45 0.14
C ILE A 46 -15.17 -7.56 -1.04
N THR A 47 -15.12 -8.10 -2.26
CA THR A 47 -15.60 -7.43 -3.48
C THR A 47 -16.91 -8.04 -3.96
N THR A 48 -17.66 -7.29 -4.79
CA THR A 48 -18.88 -7.80 -5.41
C THR A 48 -18.62 -9.07 -6.20
N GLY A 49 -17.53 -9.11 -6.99
CA GLY A 49 -17.14 -10.27 -7.78
C GLY A 49 -16.85 -11.51 -6.93
N LYS A 50 -16.11 -11.37 -5.82
CA LYS A 50 -15.80 -12.48 -4.91
C LYS A 50 -17.08 -13.12 -4.32
N ILE A 51 -18.01 -12.28 -3.84
CA ILE A 51 -19.25 -12.75 -3.22
C ILE A 51 -20.16 -13.45 -4.23
N TYR A 52 -20.37 -12.84 -5.41
CA TYR A 52 -21.21 -13.46 -6.43
C TYR A 52 -20.59 -14.74 -6.95
N ARG A 53 -19.28 -14.78 -7.14
CA ARG A 53 -18.57 -16.00 -7.53
C ARG A 53 -18.78 -17.12 -6.51
N GLU A 54 -18.62 -16.84 -5.22
CA GLU A 54 -18.83 -17.82 -4.15
C GLU A 54 -20.24 -18.41 -4.18
N VAL A 55 -21.26 -17.54 -4.31
CA VAL A 55 -22.65 -17.98 -4.35
C VAL A 55 -22.94 -18.80 -5.61
N ILE A 56 -22.41 -18.39 -6.78
CA ILE A 56 -22.58 -19.12 -8.04
C ILE A 56 -21.88 -20.48 -7.96
N GLU A 57 -20.66 -20.56 -7.42
CA GLU A 57 -19.93 -21.81 -7.26
C GLU A 57 -20.65 -22.77 -6.30
N LYS A 58 -21.20 -22.27 -5.20
CA LYS A 58 -22.04 -23.05 -4.27
C LYS A 58 -23.29 -23.57 -4.95
N GLU A 59 -23.98 -22.76 -5.76
CA GLU A 59 -25.14 -23.16 -6.52
C GLU A 59 -24.79 -24.29 -7.51
N ARG A 60 -23.69 -24.16 -8.24
CA ARG A 60 -23.21 -25.16 -9.21
C ARG A 60 -22.81 -26.47 -8.56
N ARG A 61 -22.28 -26.46 -7.34
CA ARG A 61 -21.97 -27.67 -6.57
C ARG A 61 -23.23 -28.36 -5.98
N GLY A 62 -24.36 -27.66 -5.97
CA GLY A 62 -25.62 -28.18 -5.43
C GLY A 62 -25.83 -27.90 -3.94
N ASP A 63 -25.07 -26.96 -3.34
CA ASP A 63 -25.21 -26.62 -1.92
C ASP A 63 -26.58 -26.01 -1.60
N TYR A 64 -27.30 -25.56 -2.62
CA TYR A 64 -28.64 -24.96 -2.52
C TYR A 64 -29.73 -25.82 -3.16
N LEU A 65 -29.53 -27.14 -3.26
CA LEU A 65 -30.53 -28.03 -3.89
C LEU A 65 -31.94 -27.82 -3.34
N GLY A 66 -32.90 -27.68 -4.25
CA GLY A 66 -34.31 -27.47 -3.92
C GLY A 66 -34.68 -26.03 -3.55
N LYS A 67 -33.73 -25.07 -3.68
CA LYS A 67 -33.95 -23.65 -3.40
C LYS A 67 -33.76 -22.80 -4.66
N THR A 68 -34.52 -21.73 -4.79
CA THR A 68 -34.24 -20.67 -5.76
C THR A 68 -33.22 -19.72 -5.19
N VAL A 69 -32.02 -19.65 -5.80
CA VAL A 69 -30.93 -18.79 -5.32
C VAL A 69 -31.20 -17.34 -5.70
N GLN A 70 -31.16 -16.45 -4.71
CA GLN A 70 -31.51 -15.02 -4.83
C GLN A 70 -30.52 -14.17 -4.05
N ILE A 71 -30.51 -12.85 -4.29
CA ILE A 71 -29.67 -11.93 -3.52
C ILE A 71 -29.99 -12.04 -2.02
N VAL A 72 -31.28 -11.98 -1.67
CA VAL A 72 -31.76 -12.24 -0.31
C VAL A 72 -32.45 -13.61 -0.32
N PRO A 73 -32.02 -14.59 0.49
CA PRO A 73 -31.00 -14.47 1.54
C PRO A 73 -29.58 -14.93 1.13
N HIS A 74 -29.33 -15.44 -0.07
CA HIS A 74 -28.11 -16.20 -0.36
C HIS A 74 -26.86 -15.33 -0.43
N VAL A 75 -26.92 -14.19 -1.16
CA VAL A 75 -25.78 -13.23 -1.23
C VAL A 75 -25.62 -12.52 0.11
N THR A 76 -26.71 -12.08 0.74
CA THR A 76 -26.64 -11.40 2.04
C THR A 76 -26.11 -12.31 3.15
N ASN A 77 -26.50 -13.60 3.17
CA ASN A 77 -25.93 -14.56 4.11
C ASN A 77 -24.43 -14.81 3.85
N ALA A 78 -24.02 -14.97 2.59
CA ALA A 78 -22.63 -15.15 2.24
C ALA A 78 -21.75 -13.97 2.72
N ILE A 79 -22.23 -12.74 2.61
CA ILE A 79 -21.55 -11.54 3.14
C ILE A 79 -21.42 -11.62 4.67
N GLN A 80 -22.51 -11.93 5.37
CA GLN A 80 -22.52 -12.03 6.82
C GLN A 80 -21.58 -13.14 7.33
N ASP A 81 -21.67 -14.33 6.72
CA ASP A 81 -20.83 -15.48 7.08
C ASP A 81 -19.35 -15.21 6.82
N TRP A 82 -19.04 -14.48 5.75
CA TRP A 82 -17.66 -14.05 5.46
C TRP A 82 -17.14 -13.10 6.53
N ILE A 83 -17.91 -12.07 6.90
CA ILE A 83 -17.51 -11.11 7.96
C ILE A 83 -17.30 -11.83 9.29
N GLU A 84 -18.23 -12.70 9.68
CA GLU A 84 -18.12 -13.46 10.94
C GLU A 84 -16.90 -14.39 10.95
N ARG A 85 -16.58 -15.02 9.82
CA ARG A 85 -15.38 -15.85 9.68
C ARG A 85 -14.10 -15.02 9.80
N VAL A 86 -14.02 -13.92 9.06
CA VAL A 86 -12.82 -13.07 9.01
C VAL A 86 -12.58 -12.35 10.34
N SER A 87 -13.62 -11.98 11.07
CA SER A 87 -13.48 -11.33 12.37
C SER A 87 -12.76 -12.16 13.43
N LYS A 88 -12.62 -13.48 13.20
CA LYS A 88 -11.95 -14.44 14.10
C LYS A 88 -10.52 -14.78 13.66
N ILE A 89 -10.06 -14.24 12.54
CA ILE A 89 -8.70 -14.52 12.03
C ILE A 89 -7.71 -13.59 12.74
N PRO A 90 -6.67 -14.14 13.40
CA PRO A 90 -5.59 -13.33 13.96
C PRO A 90 -4.93 -12.43 12.91
N VAL A 91 -4.60 -11.20 13.28
CA VAL A 91 -4.02 -10.18 12.40
C VAL A 91 -2.68 -9.64 12.88
N ASP A 92 -2.19 -10.17 14.00
CA ASP A 92 -0.90 -9.80 14.59
C ASP A 92 -0.12 -11.03 15.07
N ASP A 93 1.03 -10.80 15.70
CA ASP A 93 1.95 -11.82 16.19
C ASP A 93 1.49 -12.54 17.48
N THR A 94 0.35 -12.16 18.05
CA THR A 94 -0.20 -12.81 19.25
C THR A 94 -0.87 -14.16 18.93
N GLY A 95 -1.40 -14.30 17.71
CA GLY A 95 -2.19 -15.47 17.30
C GLY A 95 -3.58 -15.56 17.98
N GLU A 96 -3.99 -14.50 18.70
CA GLU A 96 -5.29 -14.42 19.35
C GLU A 96 -6.36 -13.86 18.39
N GLU A 97 -7.62 -14.26 18.58
CA GLU A 97 -8.76 -13.69 17.85
C GLU A 97 -8.94 -12.22 18.22
N PRO A 98 -9.23 -11.32 17.24
CA PRO A 98 -9.50 -9.91 17.53
C PRO A 98 -10.75 -9.71 18.37
N ASP A 99 -10.68 -8.82 19.37
CA ASP A 99 -11.84 -8.43 20.20
C ASP A 99 -12.81 -7.51 19.45
N VAL A 100 -12.32 -6.75 18.47
CA VAL A 100 -13.08 -5.78 17.68
C VAL A 100 -12.73 -5.93 16.21
N CYS A 101 -13.75 -6.09 15.36
CA CYS A 101 -13.63 -6.07 13.90
C CYS A 101 -14.22 -4.76 13.36
N ILE A 102 -13.43 -4.00 12.61
CA ILE A 102 -13.88 -2.78 11.95
C ILE A 102 -14.18 -3.11 10.49
N VAL A 103 -15.44 -2.91 10.09
CA VAL A 103 -15.90 -3.13 8.71
C VAL A 103 -16.14 -1.78 8.04
N GLU A 104 -15.41 -1.48 6.99
CA GLU A 104 -15.69 -0.34 6.14
C GLU A 104 -16.60 -0.75 4.98
N LEU A 105 -17.77 -0.12 4.91
CA LEU A 105 -18.69 -0.29 3.80
C LEU A 105 -18.44 0.81 2.76
N GLY A 106 -17.84 0.42 1.65
CA GLY A 106 -17.55 1.34 0.55
C GLY A 106 -18.79 1.79 -0.20
N GLY A 107 -18.68 2.94 -0.87
CA GLY A 107 -19.74 3.55 -1.66
C GLY A 107 -20.70 4.42 -0.86
N THR A 108 -21.52 5.18 -1.59
CA THR A 108 -22.53 6.08 -1.01
C THR A 108 -23.76 5.29 -0.58
N VAL A 109 -24.32 5.61 0.58
CA VAL A 109 -25.58 5.01 1.05
C VAL A 109 -26.70 5.35 0.07
N GLY A 110 -27.35 4.31 -0.47
CA GLY A 110 -28.41 4.43 -1.46
C GLY A 110 -27.99 4.13 -2.90
N ASP A 111 -26.69 3.95 -3.15
CA ASP A 111 -26.21 3.52 -4.46
C ASP A 111 -26.56 2.06 -4.72
N ILE A 112 -26.87 1.74 -5.97
CA ILE A 112 -27.27 0.38 -6.39
C ILE A 112 -26.19 -0.66 -6.09
N GLU A 113 -24.94 -0.28 -6.18
CA GLU A 113 -23.79 -1.15 -5.97
C GLU A 113 -23.60 -1.57 -4.51
N SER A 114 -23.97 -0.69 -3.57
CA SER A 114 -23.85 -0.96 -2.13
C SER A 114 -25.09 -1.65 -1.53
N ALA A 115 -26.21 -1.69 -2.24
CA ALA A 115 -27.49 -2.15 -1.72
C ALA A 115 -27.46 -3.57 -1.09
N PRO A 116 -26.85 -4.61 -1.70
CA PRO A 116 -26.77 -5.95 -1.09
C PRO A 116 -25.97 -5.96 0.21
N PHE A 117 -24.93 -5.14 0.30
CA PHE A 117 -24.07 -5.03 1.49
C PHE A 117 -24.75 -4.28 2.62
N VAL A 118 -25.46 -3.19 2.33
CA VAL A 118 -26.25 -2.46 3.33
C VAL A 118 -27.35 -3.35 3.89
N GLU A 119 -28.05 -4.12 3.04
CA GLU A 119 -29.04 -5.10 3.48
C GLU A 119 -28.41 -6.22 4.32
N ALA A 120 -27.23 -6.71 3.93
CA ALA A 120 -26.49 -7.68 4.72
C ALA A 120 -26.13 -7.12 6.12
N MET A 121 -25.69 -5.86 6.22
CA MET A 121 -25.38 -5.22 7.51
C MET A 121 -26.62 -5.04 8.38
N ARG A 122 -27.75 -4.70 7.80
CA ARG A 122 -29.03 -4.61 8.53
C ARG A 122 -29.43 -5.97 9.12
N GLN A 123 -29.29 -7.06 8.34
CA GLN A 123 -29.55 -8.41 8.82
C GLN A 123 -28.50 -8.85 9.85
N PHE A 124 -27.23 -8.49 9.63
CA PHE A 124 -26.14 -8.85 10.53
C PHE A 124 -26.29 -8.21 11.92
N GLN A 125 -26.69 -6.95 11.98
CA GLN A 125 -27.00 -6.29 13.27
C GLN A 125 -28.06 -7.06 14.06
N PHE A 126 -29.09 -7.57 13.40
CA PHE A 126 -30.11 -8.40 14.03
C PHE A 126 -29.55 -9.77 14.46
N ARG A 127 -28.67 -10.38 13.63
CA ARG A 127 -28.08 -11.69 13.88
C ARG A 127 -27.14 -11.71 15.07
N VAL A 128 -26.27 -10.69 15.21
CA VAL A 128 -25.25 -10.65 16.27
C VAL A 128 -25.74 -9.94 17.55
N GLY A 129 -26.88 -9.29 17.48
CA GLY A 129 -27.41 -8.46 18.56
C GLY A 129 -26.90 -7.02 18.51
N HIS A 130 -27.77 -6.10 18.93
CA HIS A 130 -27.46 -4.67 18.89
C HIS A 130 -26.26 -4.29 19.78
N GLU A 131 -26.03 -5.02 20.86
CA GLU A 131 -24.91 -4.83 21.80
C GLU A 131 -23.55 -5.16 21.20
N ASN A 132 -23.51 -6.00 20.16
CA ASN A 132 -22.30 -6.44 19.47
C ASN A 132 -22.06 -5.71 18.13
N PHE A 133 -22.90 -4.73 17.79
CA PHE A 133 -22.83 -4.00 16.54
C PHE A 133 -22.93 -2.49 16.77
N ALA A 134 -21.98 -1.71 16.30
CA ALA A 134 -22.02 -0.26 16.32
C ALA A 134 -21.85 0.32 14.92
N LEU A 135 -22.70 1.25 14.51
CA LEU A 135 -22.67 1.90 13.23
C LEU A 135 -22.18 3.35 13.34
N ILE A 136 -21.04 3.61 12.70
CA ILE A 136 -20.48 4.96 12.55
C ILE A 136 -20.83 5.46 11.15
N HIS A 137 -21.62 6.52 11.06
CA HIS A 137 -21.96 7.15 9.78
C HIS A 137 -21.00 8.30 9.50
N VAL A 138 -20.24 8.18 8.41
CA VAL A 138 -19.33 9.24 7.95
C VAL A 138 -20.08 10.15 6.98
N SER A 139 -20.04 11.46 7.20
CA SER A 139 -20.70 12.43 6.36
C SER A 139 -19.87 13.69 6.17
N LEU A 140 -19.93 14.27 4.98
CA LEU A 140 -19.32 15.57 4.68
C LEU A 140 -20.20 16.71 5.24
N VAL A 141 -19.56 17.64 5.95
CA VAL A 141 -20.15 18.92 6.36
C VAL A 141 -19.43 20.04 5.59
N PRO A 142 -19.98 20.50 4.46
CA PRO A 142 -19.35 21.56 3.68
C PRO A 142 -19.31 22.88 4.47
N ASP A 143 -18.20 23.61 4.36
CA ASP A 143 -18.12 25.00 4.75
C ASP A 143 -18.33 25.88 3.51
N MET A 144 -19.35 26.74 3.55
CA MET A 144 -19.67 27.66 2.45
C MET A 144 -19.58 29.10 2.98
N HIS A 145 -18.48 29.77 2.65
CA HIS A 145 -18.21 31.13 3.09
C HIS A 145 -18.21 31.32 4.62
N GLY A 146 -17.66 30.33 5.33
CA GLY A 146 -17.55 30.33 6.80
C GLY A 146 -18.79 29.79 7.51
N GLU A 147 -19.82 29.35 6.79
CA GLU A 147 -21.01 28.69 7.34
C GLU A 147 -21.01 27.20 7.07
N GLN A 148 -21.04 26.39 8.14
CA GLN A 148 -21.07 24.93 8.06
C GLN A 148 -22.50 24.45 7.72
N LYS A 149 -22.65 23.72 6.59
CA LYS A 149 -23.94 23.27 6.07
C LYS A 149 -24.26 21.84 6.51
N THR A 150 -25.35 21.66 7.21
CA THR A 150 -25.78 20.37 7.78
C THR A 150 -26.73 19.57 6.88
N LYS A 151 -27.22 20.16 5.78
CA LYS A 151 -28.22 19.50 4.93
C LYS A 151 -27.75 18.20 4.30
N PRO A 152 -26.50 18.10 3.78
CA PRO A 152 -26.00 16.82 3.26
C PRO A 152 -26.04 15.71 4.31
N THR A 153 -25.54 15.97 5.54
CA THR A 153 -25.58 15.00 6.64
C THR A 153 -27.00 14.58 7.00
N GLN A 154 -27.95 15.52 7.09
CA GLN A 154 -29.36 15.19 7.33
C GLN A 154 -29.92 14.28 6.24
N THR A 155 -29.61 14.53 4.98
CA THR A 155 -30.10 13.75 3.83
C THR A 155 -29.52 12.32 3.85
N THR A 156 -28.21 12.16 4.09
CA THR A 156 -27.58 10.83 4.11
C THR A 156 -28.04 9.99 5.30
N VAL A 157 -28.21 10.59 6.48
CA VAL A 157 -28.77 9.89 7.64
C VAL A 157 -30.25 9.52 7.42
N HIS A 158 -31.03 10.36 6.74
CA HIS A 158 -32.40 10.02 6.39
C HIS A 158 -32.46 8.84 5.41
N ALA A 159 -31.56 8.80 4.42
CA ALA A 159 -31.45 7.66 3.49
C ALA A 159 -31.07 6.37 4.23
N LEU A 160 -30.08 6.43 5.13
CA LEU A 160 -29.65 5.30 5.95
C LEU A 160 -30.82 4.71 6.77
N ARG A 161 -31.61 5.58 7.38
CA ARG A 161 -32.82 5.17 8.12
C ARG A 161 -33.87 4.52 7.25
N GLY A 162 -34.04 5.02 6.03
CA GLY A 162 -34.93 4.40 5.02
C GLY A 162 -34.54 2.97 4.71
N LEU A 163 -33.27 2.61 4.89
CA LEU A 163 -32.73 1.26 4.73
C LEU A 163 -32.78 0.44 6.04
N GLY A 164 -33.34 0.98 7.13
CA GLY A 164 -33.53 0.28 8.40
C GLY A 164 -32.30 0.26 9.32
N LEU A 165 -31.30 1.11 9.06
CA LEU A 165 -30.12 1.27 9.91
C LEU A 165 -30.13 2.62 10.64
N LEU A 166 -29.66 2.64 11.87
CA LEU A 166 -29.52 3.85 12.69
C LEU A 166 -28.05 4.04 13.08
N PRO A 167 -27.52 5.27 12.93
CA PRO A 167 -26.15 5.51 13.37
C PRO A 167 -26.06 5.57 14.90
N ASP A 168 -25.08 4.89 15.45
CA ASP A 168 -24.67 5.05 16.85
C ASP A 168 -23.77 6.27 17.02
N LEU A 169 -23.06 6.68 15.95
CA LEU A 169 -22.19 7.84 15.94
C LEU A 169 -22.15 8.46 14.54
N ILE A 170 -22.07 9.79 14.47
CA ILE A 170 -21.93 10.52 13.20
C ILE A 170 -20.56 11.21 13.20
N ALA A 171 -19.68 10.79 12.29
CA ALA A 171 -18.39 11.41 12.04
C ALA A 171 -18.53 12.46 10.92
N CYS A 172 -18.42 13.73 11.28
CA CYS A 172 -18.56 14.86 10.38
C CYS A 172 -17.20 15.27 9.80
N ARG A 173 -16.94 14.93 8.56
CA ARG A 173 -15.72 15.37 7.83
C ARG A 173 -15.89 16.82 7.37
N LEU A 174 -14.92 17.66 7.70
CA LEU A 174 -14.83 19.05 7.25
C LEU A 174 -13.52 19.23 6.45
N ILE A 175 -13.63 19.82 5.24
CA ILE A 175 -12.46 20.12 4.38
C ILE A 175 -12.01 21.56 4.66
N VAL A 176 -11.82 21.85 5.94
CA VAL A 176 -11.32 23.13 6.46
C VAL A 176 -10.62 22.87 7.79
N THR A 177 -9.72 23.76 8.21
CA THR A 177 -9.04 23.67 9.51
C THR A 177 -9.93 24.06 10.70
N LYS A 178 -11.09 24.67 10.43
CA LYS A 178 -12.04 25.10 11.45
C LYS A 178 -12.78 23.89 12.02
N PRO A 179 -12.78 23.66 13.34
CA PRO A 179 -13.55 22.58 13.98
C PRO A 179 -15.04 22.68 13.74
N LEU A 180 -15.76 21.58 13.97
CA LEU A 180 -17.22 21.54 13.96
C LEU A 180 -17.77 22.47 15.05
N GLU A 181 -18.58 23.44 14.64
CA GLU A 181 -19.15 24.45 15.55
C GLU A 181 -20.20 23.83 16.49
N PRO A 182 -20.28 24.26 17.75
CA PRO A 182 -21.29 23.77 18.69
C PRO A 182 -22.74 23.91 18.18
N ALA A 183 -23.07 25.01 17.48
CA ALA A 183 -24.38 25.22 16.88
C ALA A 183 -24.67 24.24 15.74
N THR A 184 -23.67 23.94 14.91
CA THR A 184 -23.75 22.94 13.84
C THR A 184 -23.91 21.53 14.42
N LYS A 185 -23.15 21.21 15.45
CA LYS A 185 -23.24 19.94 16.20
C LYS A 185 -24.63 19.74 16.79
N ALA A 186 -25.17 20.75 17.50
CA ALA A 186 -26.51 20.70 18.05
C ALA A 186 -27.59 20.53 16.97
N LYS A 187 -27.45 21.19 15.84
CA LYS A 187 -28.36 21.06 14.70
C LYS A 187 -28.33 19.65 14.09
N ILE A 188 -27.14 19.05 13.90
CA ILE A 188 -27.01 17.66 13.43
C ILE A 188 -27.65 16.70 14.46
N SER A 189 -27.33 16.84 15.74
CA SER A 189 -27.92 16.05 16.82
C SER A 189 -29.44 16.05 16.75
N MET A 190 -30.07 17.24 16.68
CA MET A 190 -31.52 17.40 16.63
C MET A 190 -32.14 16.75 15.39
N PHE A 191 -31.61 17.01 14.19
CA PHE A 191 -32.21 16.50 12.95
C PHE A 191 -31.89 15.03 12.67
N CYS A 192 -30.78 14.55 13.18
CA CYS A 192 -30.36 13.15 13.03
C CYS A 192 -30.79 12.27 14.23
N HIS A 193 -31.45 12.84 15.24
CA HIS A 193 -31.94 12.16 16.45
C HIS A 193 -30.84 11.30 17.14
N VAL A 194 -29.68 11.87 17.32
CA VAL A 194 -28.57 11.33 18.10
C VAL A 194 -28.19 12.33 19.19
N ALA A 195 -27.61 11.86 20.29
CA ALA A 195 -27.16 12.76 21.34
C ALA A 195 -25.96 13.61 20.86
N PRO A 196 -25.74 14.82 21.41
CA PRO A 196 -24.62 15.67 20.99
C PRO A 196 -23.26 14.99 21.06
N GLU A 197 -23.02 14.15 22.05
CA GLU A 197 -21.78 13.35 22.22
C GLU A 197 -21.56 12.32 21.13
N GLN A 198 -22.60 11.92 20.41
CA GLN A 198 -22.54 11.01 19.27
C GLN A 198 -22.21 11.72 17.95
N VAL A 199 -22.00 13.04 17.97
CA VAL A 199 -21.58 13.81 16.80
C VAL A 199 -20.14 14.26 16.98
N VAL A 200 -19.22 13.76 16.18
CA VAL A 200 -17.79 14.10 16.23
C VAL A 200 -17.35 14.80 14.95
N GLY A 201 -16.49 15.81 15.10
CA GLY A 201 -15.94 16.58 13.97
C GLY A 201 -14.54 16.08 13.59
N VAL A 202 -14.31 15.88 12.31
CA VAL A 202 -13.01 15.55 11.73
C VAL A 202 -12.65 16.65 10.73
N HIS A 203 -11.99 17.70 11.21
CA HIS A 203 -11.50 18.83 10.42
C HIS A 203 -10.07 18.59 9.95
N ASP A 204 -9.58 19.41 9.03
CA ASP A 204 -8.20 19.33 8.58
C ASP A 204 -7.24 19.65 9.71
N VAL A 205 -6.26 18.78 9.89
CA VAL A 205 -5.17 18.89 10.86
C VAL A 205 -3.82 18.95 10.12
N SER A 206 -2.77 19.35 10.81
CA SER A 206 -1.42 19.47 10.22
C SER A 206 -0.90 18.16 9.60
N SER A 207 -1.39 17.04 10.10
CA SER A 207 -1.06 15.71 9.58
C SER A 207 -2.17 14.71 9.93
N VAL A 208 -2.41 13.75 9.03
CA VAL A 208 -3.38 12.66 9.25
C VAL A 208 -3.07 11.83 10.50
N TYR A 209 -1.81 11.83 10.97
CA TYR A 209 -1.41 11.14 12.21
C TYR A 209 -1.97 11.78 13.47
N HIS A 210 -2.49 13.03 13.41
CA HIS A 210 -3.21 13.67 14.52
C HIS A 210 -4.67 13.23 14.64
N VAL A 211 -5.27 12.66 13.58
CA VAL A 211 -6.69 12.29 13.57
C VAL A 211 -7.09 11.34 14.70
N PRO A 212 -6.32 10.27 15.04
CA PRO A 212 -6.66 9.42 16.18
C PRO A 212 -6.73 10.19 17.50
N LEU A 213 -5.79 11.13 17.72
CA LEU A 213 -5.78 11.97 18.94
C LEU A 213 -6.94 12.97 18.94
N LEU A 214 -7.30 13.53 17.80
CA LEU A 214 -8.47 14.39 17.64
C LEU A 214 -9.76 13.65 17.98
N LEU A 215 -9.93 12.43 17.49
CA LEU A 215 -11.09 11.59 17.79
C LEU A 215 -11.13 11.19 19.27
N GLN A 216 -9.99 10.79 19.84
CA GLN A 216 -9.88 10.47 21.27
C GLN A 216 -10.28 11.65 22.15
N SER A 217 -9.84 12.88 21.81
CA SER A 217 -10.17 14.10 22.58
C SER A 217 -11.66 14.45 22.58
N GLN A 218 -12.42 13.92 21.63
CA GLN A 218 -13.88 14.10 21.53
C GLN A 218 -14.68 12.97 22.22
N GLY A 219 -14.00 12.01 22.89
CA GLY A 219 -14.63 10.96 23.68
C GLY A 219 -15.16 9.77 22.86
N ILE A 220 -14.73 9.60 21.60
CA ILE A 220 -15.20 8.48 20.75
C ILE A 220 -14.84 7.12 21.35
N VAL A 221 -13.65 7.01 21.96
CA VAL A 221 -13.18 5.75 22.57
C VAL A 221 -14.06 5.38 23.76
N ASP A 222 -14.30 6.31 24.66
CA ASP A 222 -15.16 6.08 25.84
C ASP A 222 -16.59 5.74 25.45
N TYR A 223 -17.10 6.39 24.39
CA TYR A 223 -18.44 6.10 23.86
C TYR A 223 -18.51 4.65 23.31
N LEU A 224 -17.58 4.26 22.45
CA LEU A 224 -17.57 2.93 21.83
C LEU A 224 -17.31 1.82 22.86
N GLN A 225 -16.45 2.05 23.85
CA GLN A 225 -16.22 1.11 24.94
C GLN A 225 -17.51 0.79 25.70
N LYS A 226 -18.31 1.81 26.03
CA LYS A 226 -19.61 1.63 26.68
C LYS A 226 -20.63 0.97 25.76
N ARG A 227 -20.69 1.43 24.49
CA ARG A 227 -21.69 0.98 23.52
C ARG A 227 -21.54 -0.51 23.18
N LEU A 228 -20.30 -1.00 23.08
CA LEU A 228 -19.95 -2.39 22.77
C LEU A 228 -19.60 -3.23 24.00
N ASN A 229 -19.82 -2.71 25.21
CA ASN A 229 -19.50 -3.39 26.46
C ASN A 229 -18.05 -3.94 26.55
N LEU A 230 -17.08 -3.22 25.95
CA LEU A 230 -15.67 -3.64 25.90
C LEU A 230 -15.00 -3.78 27.30
N PRO A 231 -15.41 -3.08 28.38
CA PRO A 231 -14.85 -3.31 29.71
C PRO A 231 -15.02 -4.74 30.23
N SER A 232 -15.95 -5.53 29.66
CA SER A 232 -16.11 -6.96 29.97
C SER A 232 -15.04 -7.85 29.32
N VAL A 233 -14.31 -7.35 28.34
CA VAL A 233 -13.21 -8.05 27.67
C VAL A 233 -11.99 -8.06 28.58
N HIS A 234 -11.41 -9.25 28.76
CA HIS A 234 -10.21 -9.39 29.59
C HIS A 234 -8.97 -8.96 28.82
N ILE A 235 -8.34 -7.87 29.24
CA ILE A 235 -7.07 -7.39 28.67
C ILE A 235 -5.93 -7.79 29.61
N SER A 236 -4.97 -8.54 29.12
CA SER A 236 -3.79 -8.91 29.91
C SER A 236 -2.95 -7.67 30.31
N PRO A 237 -2.25 -7.70 31.46
CA PRO A 237 -1.37 -6.59 31.85
C PRO A 237 -0.33 -6.24 30.78
N GLN A 238 0.20 -7.22 30.08
CA GLN A 238 1.18 -7.05 29.00
C GLN A 238 0.57 -6.30 27.80
N MET A 239 -0.66 -6.65 27.40
CA MET A 239 -1.36 -5.96 26.30
C MET A 239 -1.71 -4.52 26.68
N LYS A 240 -2.07 -4.29 27.93
CA LYS A 240 -2.32 -2.93 28.44
C LYS A 240 -1.05 -2.07 28.39
N GLU A 241 0.09 -2.61 28.82
CA GLU A 241 1.39 -1.92 28.76
C GLU A 241 1.81 -1.64 27.31
N ARG A 242 1.62 -2.61 26.39
CA ARG A 242 1.86 -2.43 24.93
C ARG A 242 1.02 -1.28 24.39
N GLY A 243 -0.26 -1.22 24.72
CA GLY A 243 -1.16 -0.15 24.28
C GLY A 243 -0.74 1.24 24.79
N LEU A 244 -0.39 1.36 26.07
CA LEU A 244 0.10 2.62 26.65
C LEU A 244 1.42 3.08 26.03
N SER A 245 2.33 2.15 25.78
CA SER A 245 3.60 2.43 25.07
C SER A 245 3.35 2.90 23.64
N LEU A 246 2.44 2.26 22.91
CA LEU A 246 2.07 2.66 21.56
C LEU A 246 1.48 4.07 21.53
N GLU A 247 0.55 4.39 22.44
CA GLU A 247 -0.04 5.72 22.56
C GLU A 247 1.03 6.79 22.83
N ALA A 248 1.95 6.53 23.76
CA ALA A 248 3.04 7.45 24.07
C ALA A 248 3.95 7.72 22.86
N ARG A 249 4.34 6.67 22.15
CA ARG A 249 5.15 6.77 20.91
C ARG A 249 4.41 7.50 19.79
N TRP A 250 3.10 7.31 19.67
CA TRP A 250 2.27 7.99 18.70
C TRP A 250 2.16 9.49 18.99
N ARG A 251 1.96 9.88 20.27
CA ARG A 251 1.98 11.29 20.71
C ARG A 251 3.33 11.94 20.48
N GLU A 252 4.42 11.21 20.70
CA GLU A 252 5.77 11.69 20.43
C GLU A 252 5.99 11.92 18.91
N LEU A 253 5.56 10.98 18.05
CA LEU A 253 5.64 11.11 16.60
C LEU A 253 4.94 12.37 16.11
N THR A 254 3.68 12.58 16.52
CA THR A 254 2.87 13.73 16.13
C THR A 254 3.45 15.05 16.65
N GLY A 255 3.89 15.09 17.91
CA GLY A 255 4.48 16.28 18.50
C GLY A 255 5.84 16.66 17.92
N ARG A 256 6.63 15.69 17.46
CA ARG A 256 7.89 15.96 16.74
C ARG A 256 7.62 16.53 15.36
N GLN A 257 6.61 16.03 14.64
CA GLN A 257 6.30 16.48 13.29
C GLN A 257 6.03 17.97 13.17
N GLU A 258 5.41 18.58 14.17
CA GLU A 258 5.14 20.03 14.21
C GLU A 258 6.39 20.89 14.41
N ARG A 259 7.52 20.29 14.80
CA ARG A 259 8.78 20.98 15.16
C ARG A 259 9.91 20.73 14.16
N LEU A 260 9.60 20.14 12.98
CA LEU A 260 10.62 19.86 11.97
C LEU A 260 11.00 21.13 11.21
N PHE A 261 12.22 21.61 11.41
CA PHE A 261 12.78 22.77 10.71
C PHE A 261 13.55 22.39 9.45
N ASP A 262 14.36 21.32 9.55
CA ASP A 262 15.14 20.84 8.41
C ASP A 262 14.24 20.09 7.43
N SER A 263 14.52 20.22 6.15
CA SER A 263 13.76 19.56 5.09
C SER A 263 14.66 18.68 4.21
N VAL A 264 14.05 17.67 3.60
CA VAL A 264 14.66 16.85 2.54
C VAL A 264 13.74 16.88 1.32
N THR A 265 14.32 17.19 0.17
CA THR A 265 13.59 17.27 -1.10
C THR A 265 13.82 16.02 -1.92
N ILE A 266 12.76 15.30 -2.25
CA ILE A 266 12.79 14.09 -3.08
C ILE A 266 12.05 14.35 -4.38
N ALA A 267 12.67 14.04 -5.51
CA ALA A 267 12.01 13.97 -6.81
C ALA A 267 11.47 12.55 -7.05
N LEU A 268 10.15 12.43 -7.11
CA LEU A 268 9.46 11.21 -7.52
C LEU A 268 9.23 11.28 -9.03
N VAL A 269 10.02 10.53 -9.79
CA VAL A 269 9.95 10.49 -11.26
C VAL A 269 9.08 9.32 -11.67
N GLY A 270 7.82 9.58 -11.95
CA GLY A 270 6.78 8.55 -12.12
C GLY A 270 5.97 8.68 -13.41
N LYS A 271 5.15 7.67 -13.65
CA LYS A 271 4.18 7.61 -14.79
C LYS A 271 2.80 8.14 -14.42
N TYR A 272 2.42 8.06 -13.14
CA TYR A 272 1.06 8.32 -12.64
C TYR A 272 1.06 9.50 -11.67
N THR A 273 1.63 10.63 -12.12
CA THR A 273 1.86 11.81 -11.26
C THR A 273 0.67 12.74 -11.15
N ASP A 274 -0.37 12.54 -11.96
CA ASP A 274 -1.58 13.36 -11.97
C ASP A 274 -2.50 13.06 -10.77
N MET A 275 -2.41 11.85 -10.20
CA MET A 275 -3.18 11.40 -9.05
C MET A 275 -2.24 10.90 -7.96
N GLN A 276 -2.25 11.58 -6.80
CA GLN A 276 -1.34 11.26 -5.69
C GLN A 276 -1.55 9.85 -5.12
N ASP A 277 -2.78 9.37 -5.12
CA ASP A 277 -3.15 8.05 -4.61
C ASP A 277 -2.56 6.89 -5.44
N SER A 278 -2.09 7.17 -6.67
CA SER A 278 -1.42 6.17 -7.52
C SER A 278 -0.10 5.65 -6.92
N TYR A 279 0.51 6.40 -6.02
CA TYR A 279 1.77 6.06 -5.33
C TYR A 279 1.63 6.21 -3.81
N MET A 280 0.45 5.91 -3.25
CA MET A 280 0.15 6.13 -1.83
C MET A 280 1.19 5.48 -0.92
N SER A 281 1.53 4.20 -1.12
CA SER A 281 2.50 3.49 -0.29
C SER A 281 3.92 4.06 -0.41
N VAL A 282 4.32 4.51 -1.61
CA VAL A 282 5.61 5.20 -1.84
C VAL A 282 5.66 6.50 -1.04
N VAL A 283 4.61 7.33 -1.14
CA VAL A 283 4.51 8.59 -0.40
C VAL A 283 4.57 8.35 1.11
N LYS A 284 3.79 7.37 1.60
CA LYS A 284 3.79 7.02 3.03
C LYS A 284 5.15 6.49 3.50
N SER A 285 5.85 5.71 2.68
CA SER A 285 7.21 5.25 3.00
C SER A 285 8.21 6.40 3.11
N LEU A 286 8.11 7.38 2.23
CA LEU A 286 8.93 8.60 2.30
C LEU A 286 8.59 9.44 3.53
N GLU A 287 7.29 9.63 3.84
CA GLU A 287 6.84 10.35 5.04
C GLU A 287 7.37 9.69 6.33
N HIS A 288 7.16 8.37 6.49
CA HIS A 288 7.61 7.62 7.67
C HIS A 288 9.13 7.69 7.83
N SER A 289 9.87 7.59 6.73
CA SER A 289 11.33 7.69 6.71
C SER A 289 11.81 9.09 7.05
N ALA A 290 11.14 10.12 6.55
CA ALA A 290 11.46 11.51 6.87
C ALA A 290 11.21 11.83 8.35
N PHE A 291 10.11 11.32 8.93
CA PHE A 291 9.85 11.43 10.39
C PHE A 291 10.96 10.78 11.21
N ARG A 292 11.39 9.59 10.81
CA ARG A 292 12.48 8.87 11.49
C ARG A 292 13.81 9.62 11.42
N CYS A 293 14.07 10.30 10.31
CA CYS A 293 15.25 11.15 10.10
C CYS A 293 15.11 12.56 10.68
N ASN A 294 14.01 12.92 11.35
CA ASN A 294 13.70 14.26 11.81
C ASN A 294 13.78 15.30 10.68
N ARG A 295 13.18 15.00 9.53
CA ARG A 295 13.13 15.88 8.36
C ARG A 295 11.70 16.11 7.90
N ARG A 296 11.40 17.32 7.44
CA ARG A 296 10.18 17.63 6.71
C ARG A 296 10.37 17.20 5.25
N LEU A 297 9.53 16.31 4.77
CA LEU A 297 9.53 15.87 3.39
C LEU A 297 9.01 16.97 2.46
N ILE A 298 9.77 17.28 1.42
CA ILE A 298 9.33 18.09 0.27
C ILE A 298 9.34 17.15 -0.94
N LEU A 299 8.15 16.72 -1.38
CA LEU A 299 8.00 15.82 -2.50
C LEU A 299 7.75 16.61 -3.78
N LYS A 300 8.61 16.43 -4.78
CA LYS A 300 8.45 16.97 -6.13
C LYS A 300 7.97 15.87 -7.05
N TRP A 301 6.77 16.02 -7.56
CA TRP A 301 6.19 15.14 -8.55
C TRP A 301 6.72 15.49 -9.93
N VAL A 302 7.32 14.52 -10.62
CA VAL A 302 7.90 14.70 -11.95
C VAL A 302 7.29 13.66 -12.89
N ALA A 303 6.51 14.11 -13.87
CA ALA A 303 6.05 13.23 -14.92
C ALA A 303 7.26 12.82 -15.78
N ALA A 304 7.52 11.52 -15.83
CA ALA A 304 8.72 11.00 -16.48
C ALA A 304 8.80 11.38 -17.98
N ALA A 305 7.67 11.43 -18.68
CA ALA A 305 7.60 11.85 -20.07
C ALA A 305 8.08 13.31 -20.29
N ASP A 306 7.94 14.17 -19.26
CA ASP A 306 8.37 15.57 -19.38
C ASP A 306 9.91 15.72 -19.37
N LEU A 307 10.65 14.68 -19.00
CA LEU A 307 12.12 14.65 -19.06
C LEU A 307 12.66 14.20 -20.43
N GLU A 308 11.80 13.73 -21.33
CA GLU A 308 12.21 13.20 -22.63
C GLU A 308 12.54 14.30 -23.65
N PRO A 309 13.50 14.08 -24.57
CA PRO A 309 13.90 15.09 -25.55
C PRO A 309 12.76 15.59 -26.43
N ASP A 310 11.76 14.76 -26.72
CA ASP A 310 10.59 15.15 -27.50
C ASP A 310 9.79 16.26 -26.82
N THR A 311 9.69 16.23 -25.49
CA THR A 311 9.03 17.28 -24.70
C THR A 311 9.83 18.58 -24.75
N GLN A 312 11.15 18.54 -24.84
CA GLN A 312 11.98 19.75 -25.03
C GLN A 312 11.56 20.52 -26.27
N THR A 313 11.14 19.82 -27.31
CA THR A 313 10.74 20.43 -28.58
C THR A 313 9.26 20.86 -28.57
N THR A 314 8.38 20.05 -27.97
CA THR A 314 6.92 20.26 -28.00
C THR A 314 6.41 21.16 -26.89
N ASP A 315 7.00 21.09 -25.68
CA ASP A 315 6.67 21.92 -24.51
C ASP A 315 7.94 22.20 -23.69
N PRO A 316 8.79 23.16 -24.13
CA PRO A 316 10.05 23.49 -23.45
C PRO A 316 9.88 23.90 -21.99
N ALA A 317 8.74 24.51 -21.63
CA ALA A 317 8.49 24.95 -20.26
C ALA A 317 8.35 23.74 -19.31
N LYS A 318 7.53 22.76 -19.66
CA LYS A 318 7.40 21.51 -18.88
C LYS A 318 8.72 20.76 -18.76
N TYR A 319 9.46 20.66 -19.88
CA TYR A 319 10.78 20.02 -19.87
C TYR A 319 11.74 20.68 -18.88
N HIS A 320 11.85 22.02 -18.91
CA HIS A 320 12.72 22.75 -18.00
C HIS A 320 12.27 22.69 -16.54
N ASP A 321 10.98 22.75 -16.27
CA ASP A 321 10.44 22.61 -14.91
C ASP A 321 10.66 21.22 -14.34
N ALA A 322 10.47 20.15 -15.16
CA ALA A 322 10.76 18.79 -14.77
C ALA A 322 12.24 18.58 -14.44
N TRP A 323 13.15 19.04 -15.30
CA TRP A 323 14.58 18.95 -15.05
C TRP A 323 15.02 19.80 -13.86
N LYS A 324 14.48 20.99 -13.68
CA LYS A 324 14.73 21.81 -12.48
C LYS A 324 14.33 21.08 -11.20
N ALA A 325 13.21 20.36 -11.21
CA ALA A 325 12.78 19.57 -10.07
C ALA A 325 13.77 18.44 -9.76
N VAL A 326 14.25 17.70 -10.78
CA VAL A 326 15.21 16.60 -10.65
C VAL A 326 16.57 17.11 -10.15
N VAL A 327 17.13 18.14 -10.81
CA VAL A 327 18.48 18.67 -10.50
C VAL A 327 18.56 19.28 -9.09
N SER A 328 17.45 19.86 -8.61
CA SER A 328 17.41 20.52 -7.29
C SER A 328 16.98 19.57 -6.14
N ALA A 329 16.74 18.29 -6.42
CA ALA A 329 16.37 17.31 -5.39
C ALA A 329 17.60 16.76 -4.66
N ASN A 330 17.41 16.42 -3.37
CA ASN A 330 18.41 15.74 -2.55
C ASN A 330 18.46 14.23 -2.82
N GLY A 331 17.40 13.68 -3.40
CA GLY A 331 17.31 12.27 -3.79
C GLY A 331 16.29 12.08 -4.91
N ILE A 332 16.50 11.04 -5.72
CA ILE A 332 15.66 10.70 -6.87
C ILE A 332 15.07 9.31 -6.64
N LEU A 333 13.74 9.20 -6.70
CA LEU A 333 13.01 7.95 -6.59
C LEU A 333 12.29 7.66 -7.89
N VAL A 334 12.48 6.45 -8.43
CA VAL A 334 11.74 5.93 -9.59
C VAL A 334 10.90 4.74 -9.15
N PRO A 335 9.56 4.89 -9.08
CA PRO A 335 8.66 3.87 -8.57
C PRO A 335 8.34 2.80 -9.63
N GLY A 336 7.54 1.81 -9.22
CA GLY A 336 6.96 0.81 -10.11
C GLY A 336 6.01 1.40 -11.16
N GLY A 337 5.72 0.63 -12.19
CA GLY A 337 4.79 0.99 -13.26
C GLY A 337 4.83 -0.02 -14.40
N PHE A 338 3.91 0.12 -15.35
CA PHE A 338 3.79 -0.74 -16.54
C PHE A 338 3.80 0.07 -17.84
N GLY A 339 4.24 -0.57 -18.92
CA GLY A 339 4.22 -0.02 -20.28
C GLY A 339 5.36 0.96 -20.60
N VAL A 340 5.41 1.42 -21.84
CA VAL A 340 6.55 2.15 -22.43
C VAL A 340 6.61 3.62 -22.05
N ARG A 341 5.46 4.29 -21.82
CA ARG A 341 5.38 5.75 -21.61
C ARG A 341 6.33 6.23 -20.52
N GLY A 342 7.19 7.21 -20.81
CA GLY A 342 8.06 7.87 -19.84
C GLY A 342 9.30 7.06 -19.41
N THR A 343 9.57 5.89 -20.01
CA THR A 343 10.68 5.04 -19.59
C THR A 343 12.05 5.65 -19.93
N GLU A 344 12.17 6.37 -21.06
CA GLU A 344 13.41 7.06 -21.39
C GLU A 344 13.67 8.24 -20.44
N GLY A 345 12.64 9.00 -20.09
CA GLY A 345 12.76 10.06 -19.08
C GLY A 345 13.16 9.54 -17.70
N MET A 346 12.62 8.38 -17.28
CA MET A 346 13.06 7.70 -16.05
C MET A 346 14.54 7.32 -16.14
N MET A 347 15.00 6.73 -17.28
CA MET A 347 16.41 6.38 -17.45
C MET A 347 17.34 7.59 -17.47
N LEU A 348 16.91 8.73 -18.00
CA LEU A 348 17.67 9.97 -17.93
C LEU A 348 17.84 10.48 -16.50
N ALA A 349 16.77 10.42 -15.67
CA ALA A 349 16.85 10.77 -14.25
C ALA A 349 17.75 9.79 -13.47
N ILE A 350 17.68 8.50 -13.76
CA ILE A 350 18.54 7.46 -13.18
C ILE A 350 20.01 7.71 -13.53
N LYS A 351 20.30 8.02 -14.81
CA LYS A 351 21.65 8.40 -15.27
C LYS A 351 22.17 9.61 -14.51
N TRP A 352 21.35 10.66 -14.38
CA TRP A 352 21.70 11.86 -13.61
C TRP A 352 22.05 11.50 -12.17
N ALA A 353 21.22 10.73 -11.49
CA ALA A 353 21.46 10.30 -10.11
C ALA A 353 22.80 9.56 -9.97
N ARG A 354 23.10 8.63 -10.87
CA ARG A 354 24.33 7.85 -10.88
C ARG A 354 25.56 8.74 -11.11
N GLU A 355 25.53 9.58 -12.11
CA GLU A 355 26.68 10.41 -12.51
C GLU A 355 26.98 11.55 -11.53
N GLN A 356 25.92 12.16 -10.96
CA GLN A 356 26.04 13.25 -9.98
C GLN A 356 26.14 12.77 -8.53
N LYS A 357 26.15 11.44 -8.31
CA LYS A 357 26.18 10.85 -6.96
C LYS A 357 25.02 11.30 -6.07
N ILE A 358 23.85 11.56 -6.65
CA ILE A 358 22.63 11.87 -5.93
C ILE A 358 21.99 10.57 -5.43
N PRO A 359 21.60 10.46 -4.15
CA PRO A 359 20.88 9.29 -3.63
C PRO A 359 19.74 8.85 -4.54
N PHE A 360 19.69 7.56 -4.87
CA PHE A 360 18.73 6.96 -5.78
C PHE A 360 18.07 5.72 -5.16
N LEU A 361 16.75 5.61 -5.35
CA LEU A 361 15.99 4.40 -5.06
C LEU A 361 15.11 4.05 -6.26
N GLY A 362 15.29 2.84 -6.81
CA GLY A 362 14.48 2.30 -7.90
C GLY A 362 13.63 1.12 -7.42
N ILE A 363 12.30 1.19 -7.62
CA ILE A 363 11.37 0.15 -7.19
C ILE A 363 10.76 -0.53 -8.42
N CYS A 364 10.79 -1.86 -8.47
CA CYS A 364 10.19 -2.69 -9.51
C CYS A 364 10.63 -2.24 -10.92
N LEU A 365 9.81 -1.46 -11.63
CA LEU A 365 10.21 -0.86 -12.91
C LEU A 365 11.46 0.02 -12.76
N GLY A 366 11.56 0.80 -11.69
CA GLY A 366 12.73 1.65 -11.42
C GLY A 366 14.03 0.85 -11.23
N PHE A 367 13.94 -0.33 -10.61
CA PHE A 367 15.06 -1.29 -10.55
C PHE A 367 15.42 -1.79 -11.95
N GLN A 368 14.44 -2.22 -12.75
CA GLN A 368 14.67 -2.73 -14.11
C GLN A 368 15.29 -1.67 -15.02
N LEU A 369 14.80 -0.43 -14.94
CA LEU A 369 15.34 0.69 -15.71
C LEU A 369 16.76 1.10 -15.27
N ALA A 370 17.09 0.94 -13.98
CA ALA A 370 18.47 1.14 -13.51
C ALA A 370 19.43 0.10 -14.10
N VAL A 371 18.98 -1.14 -14.27
CA VAL A 371 19.77 -2.18 -14.97
C VAL A 371 19.90 -1.87 -16.47
N CYS A 372 18.83 -1.42 -17.13
CA CYS A 372 18.87 -1.01 -18.54
C CYS A 372 19.78 0.22 -18.75
N GLU A 373 19.70 1.23 -17.88
CA GLU A 373 20.57 2.41 -17.94
C GLU A 373 22.04 2.02 -17.83
N TRP A 374 22.37 1.16 -16.85
CA TRP A 374 23.73 0.65 -16.68
C TRP A 374 24.20 -0.15 -17.89
N ALA A 375 23.36 -1.01 -18.44
CA ALA A 375 23.66 -1.77 -19.63
C ALA A 375 23.98 -0.87 -20.82
N ARG A 376 23.20 0.19 -21.06
CA ARG A 376 23.40 1.14 -22.15
C ARG A 376 24.63 2.02 -21.96
N ASN A 377 24.74 2.68 -20.83
CA ASN A 377 25.71 3.77 -20.65
C ASN A 377 27.03 3.34 -20.01
N VAL A 378 27.08 2.19 -19.34
CA VAL A 378 28.30 1.68 -18.69
C VAL A 378 28.84 0.44 -19.39
N CYS A 379 27.95 -0.48 -19.81
CA CYS A 379 28.38 -1.72 -20.50
C CYS A 379 28.44 -1.58 -22.03
N GLY A 380 27.87 -0.53 -22.62
CA GLY A 380 27.92 -0.27 -24.08
C GLY A 380 26.88 -1.02 -24.90
N PHE A 381 25.83 -1.59 -24.28
CA PHE A 381 24.70 -2.19 -24.98
C PHE A 381 23.71 -1.11 -25.42
N THR A 382 24.02 -0.36 -26.49
CA THR A 382 23.34 0.89 -26.88
C THR A 382 21.81 0.79 -26.98
N ASN A 383 21.26 -0.36 -27.36
CA ASN A 383 19.82 -0.61 -27.49
C ASN A 383 19.31 -1.55 -26.38
N GLY A 384 20.06 -1.72 -25.30
CA GLY A 384 19.66 -2.60 -24.19
C GLY A 384 18.37 -2.11 -23.52
N THR A 385 17.31 -2.94 -23.49
CA THR A 385 16.01 -2.58 -22.96
C THR A 385 15.22 -3.79 -22.45
N SER A 386 13.99 -3.57 -22.05
CA SER A 386 13.04 -4.61 -21.63
C SER A 386 12.27 -5.14 -22.85
N THR A 387 12.04 -6.46 -22.87
CA THR A 387 11.11 -7.07 -23.84
C THR A 387 9.65 -6.66 -23.63
N GLU A 388 9.34 -5.97 -22.53
CA GLU A 388 8.05 -5.29 -22.33
C GLU A 388 7.88 -4.11 -23.30
N PHE A 389 8.95 -3.38 -23.54
CA PHE A 389 8.93 -2.15 -24.33
C PHE A 389 9.24 -2.43 -25.81
N GLU A 390 10.19 -3.32 -26.05
CA GLU A 390 10.63 -3.72 -27.38
C GLU A 390 10.81 -5.25 -27.43
N PRO A 391 9.76 -6.00 -27.81
CA PRO A 391 9.77 -7.46 -27.80
C PRO A 391 10.88 -8.12 -28.65
N GLN A 392 11.41 -7.40 -29.67
CA GLN A 392 12.44 -7.88 -30.59
C GLN A 392 13.78 -7.15 -30.43
N THR A 393 14.04 -6.58 -29.23
CA THR A 393 15.29 -5.88 -28.96
C THR A 393 16.51 -6.78 -29.16
N GLU A 394 17.60 -6.22 -29.73
CA GLU A 394 18.88 -6.91 -29.88
C GLU A 394 19.50 -7.32 -28.55
N HIS A 395 19.31 -6.48 -27.52
CA HIS A 395 19.82 -6.71 -26.17
C HIS A 395 18.68 -6.75 -25.15
N PRO A 396 18.02 -7.92 -24.97
CA PRO A 396 16.95 -8.09 -23.98
C PRO A 396 17.52 -8.16 -22.56
N ILE A 397 17.76 -7.00 -21.97
CA ILE A 397 18.32 -6.87 -20.60
C ILE A 397 17.31 -7.31 -19.55
N ILE A 398 16.04 -6.98 -19.77
CA ILE A 398 14.91 -7.39 -18.94
C ILE A 398 13.99 -8.26 -19.80
N ILE A 399 13.62 -9.42 -19.29
CA ILE A 399 12.82 -10.42 -20.00
C ILE A 399 11.55 -10.78 -19.25
N PHE A 400 10.57 -11.28 -20.00
CA PHE A 400 9.35 -11.86 -19.42
C PHE A 400 9.70 -13.15 -18.68
N MET A 401 9.14 -13.34 -17.48
CA MET A 401 9.39 -14.52 -16.65
C MET A 401 8.82 -15.77 -17.32
N PRO A 402 9.63 -16.84 -17.50
CA PRO A 402 9.23 -18.00 -18.30
C PRO A 402 8.04 -18.78 -17.75
N GLU A 403 7.82 -18.77 -16.45
CA GLU A 403 6.73 -19.47 -15.77
C GLU A 403 5.38 -18.74 -15.81
N ILE A 404 5.35 -17.50 -16.30
CA ILE A 404 4.12 -16.70 -16.34
C ILE A 404 3.39 -16.86 -17.66
N SER A 405 2.07 -17.04 -17.64
CA SER A 405 1.24 -17.13 -18.84
C SER A 405 1.22 -15.81 -19.61
N LYS A 406 1.49 -15.88 -20.91
CA LYS A 406 1.40 -14.73 -21.84
C LYS A 406 -0.03 -14.45 -22.31
N THR A 407 -0.96 -15.39 -22.12
CA THR A 407 -2.34 -15.31 -22.60
C THR A 407 -3.34 -14.92 -21.51
N HIS A 408 -3.07 -15.28 -20.25
CA HIS A 408 -3.89 -14.90 -19.10
C HIS A 408 -3.16 -13.81 -18.32
N MET A 409 -3.63 -12.57 -18.45
CA MET A 409 -2.95 -11.39 -17.88
C MET A 409 -3.42 -11.02 -16.47
N GLY A 410 -4.59 -11.47 -16.03
CA GLY A 410 -5.13 -11.19 -14.69
C GLY A 410 -4.63 -12.21 -13.67
N GLY A 411 -4.07 -11.73 -12.53
CA GLY A 411 -3.66 -12.59 -11.42
C GLY A 411 -2.47 -13.52 -11.70
N THR A 412 -1.67 -13.27 -12.75
CA THR A 412 -0.56 -14.13 -13.18
C THR A 412 0.83 -13.53 -12.96
N MET A 413 0.93 -12.47 -12.17
CA MET A 413 2.23 -11.90 -11.78
C MET A 413 2.87 -12.71 -10.65
N ARG A 414 4.19 -12.54 -10.46
CA ARG A 414 4.84 -12.92 -9.21
C ARG A 414 4.32 -11.98 -8.11
N LEU A 415 3.45 -12.51 -7.25
CA LEU A 415 2.68 -11.75 -6.27
C LEU A 415 3.02 -12.15 -4.83
N GLY A 416 2.85 -11.18 -3.91
CA GLY A 416 2.90 -11.41 -2.48
C GLY A 416 4.29 -11.48 -1.89
N LEU A 417 4.34 -11.92 -0.65
CA LEU A 417 5.56 -11.98 0.15
C LEU A 417 6.50 -13.06 -0.38
N ARG A 418 7.72 -12.68 -0.75
CA ARG A 418 8.73 -13.61 -1.28
C ARG A 418 10.08 -13.35 -0.61
N PRO A 419 10.89 -14.39 -0.43
CA PRO A 419 12.20 -14.26 0.16
C PRO A 419 13.22 -13.64 -0.78
N THR A 420 14.15 -12.89 -0.19
CA THR A 420 15.36 -12.40 -0.81
C THR A 420 16.55 -12.83 0.06
N VAL A 421 17.49 -13.55 -0.52
CA VAL A 421 18.73 -13.99 0.14
C VAL A 421 19.86 -13.03 -0.23
N PHE A 422 20.49 -12.45 0.77
CA PHE A 422 21.65 -11.58 0.55
C PHE A 422 22.91 -12.38 0.28
N ASP A 423 23.70 -11.89 -0.68
CA ASP A 423 25.03 -12.39 -0.96
C ASP A 423 25.93 -12.24 0.29
N PRO A 424 26.54 -13.31 0.82
CA PRO A 424 27.44 -13.21 1.97
C PRO A 424 28.58 -12.19 1.79
N GLU A 425 29.13 -12.06 0.59
CA GLU A 425 30.21 -11.12 0.28
C GLU A 425 29.78 -9.64 0.40
N SER A 426 28.48 -9.38 0.42
CA SER A 426 27.92 -8.03 0.59
C SER A 426 27.94 -7.53 2.04
N GLU A 427 28.11 -8.43 3.03
CA GLU A 427 27.97 -8.12 4.46
C GLU A 427 28.78 -6.93 4.95
N PRO A 428 30.07 -6.81 4.62
CA PRO A 428 30.90 -5.75 5.18
C PRO A 428 30.55 -4.35 4.64
N TRP A 429 30.01 -4.26 3.41
CA TRP A 429 29.85 -2.98 2.74
C TRP A 429 28.41 -2.59 2.39
N SER A 430 27.48 -3.55 2.17
CA SER A 430 26.12 -3.25 1.76
C SER A 430 25.37 -2.44 2.82
N LYS A 431 24.93 -1.25 2.43
CA LYS A 431 24.08 -0.38 3.24
C LYS A 431 22.70 -0.98 3.40
N VAL A 432 22.17 -1.56 2.31
CA VAL A 432 20.86 -2.22 2.33
C VAL A 432 20.83 -3.36 3.34
N ARG A 433 21.81 -4.26 3.31
CA ARG A 433 21.85 -5.37 4.26
C ARG A 433 21.95 -4.89 5.71
N LYS A 434 22.73 -3.82 5.98
CA LYS A 434 22.82 -3.20 7.32
C LYS A 434 21.47 -2.60 7.75
N LEU A 435 20.70 -2.02 6.85
CA LEU A 435 19.35 -1.52 7.14
C LEU A 435 18.38 -2.63 7.58
N TYR A 436 18.58 -3.85 7.11
CA TYR A 436 17.87 -5.05 7.57
C TYR A 436 18.59 -5.78 8.70
N ALA A 437 19.34 -5.04 9.56
CA ALA A 437 20.08 -5.56 10.71
C ALA A 437 21.11 -6.67 10.38
N GLY A 438 21.65 -6.67 9.17
CA GLY A 438 22.60 -7.69 8.70
C GLY A 438 21.97 -9.05 8.38
N ALA A 439 20.64 -9.15 8.37
CA ALA A 439 19.94 -10.40 8.11
C ALA A 439 20.42 -11.06 6.79
N PRO A 440 20.64 -12.38 6.78
CA PRO A 440 21.02 -13.09 5.55
C PRO A 440 19.85 -13.26 4.58
N LYS A 441 18.63 -13.21 5.07
CA LYS A 441 17.40 -13.41 4.32
C LYS A 441 16.33 -12.42 4.81
N ILE A 442 15.61 -11.83 3.87
CA ILE A 442 14.49 -10.92 4.13
C ILE A 442 13.28 -11.33 3.31
N TRP A 443 12.13 -10.74 3.64
CA TRP A 443 10.87 -11.00 2.96
C TRP A 443 10.25 -9.69 2.53
N GLU A 444 9.94 -9.56 1.22
CA GLU A 444 9.31 -8.38 0.64
C GLU A 444 8.19 -8.78 -0.31
N ARG A 445 7.23 -7.89 -0.53
CA ARG A 445 6.09 -8.14 -1.42
C ARG A 445 6.46 -7.84 -2.87
N HIS A 446 6.09 -8.73 -3.77
CA HIS A 446 6.36 -8.64 -5.21
C HIS A 446 5.08 -8.39 -6.00
N ARG A 447 5.23 -7.70 -7.15
CA ARG A 447 4.18 -7.48 -8.14
C ARG A 447 4.81 -7.23 -9.52
N HIS A 448 5.32 -8.27 -10.18
CA HIS A 448 5.99 -8.11 -11.48
C HIS A 448 5.87 -9.34 -12.39
N ARG A 449 6.06 -9.14 -13.71
CA ARG A 449 6.11 -10.17 -14.75
C ARG A 449 7.47 -10.27 -15.43
N TYR A 450 8.34 -9.27 -15.24
CA TYR A 450 9.62 -9.16 -15.90
C TYR A 450 10.74 -9.22 -14.88
N GLU A 451 11.90 -9.73 -15.33
CA GLU A 451 13.09 -9.92 -14.50
C GLU A 451 14.39 -9.67 -15.29
N VAL A 452 15.51 -9.52 -14.58
CA VAL A 452 16.83 -9.37 -15.20
C VAL A 452 17.19 -10.64 -15.96
N ASN A 453 17.60 -10.51 -17.21
CA ASN A 453 18.00 -11.63 -18.03
C ASN A 453 19.30 -12.25 -17.51
N PRO A 454 19.29 -13.55 -17.12
CA PRO A 454 20.47 -14.23 -16.61
C PRO A 454 21.70 -14.15 -17.53
N ALA A 455 21.51 -14.12 -18.84
CA ALA A 455 22.59 -14.05 -19.84
C ALA A 455 23.45 -12.76 -19.77
N TYR A 456 22.95 -11.72 -19.09
CA TYR A 456 23.65 -10.43 -18.99
C TYR A 456 24.26 -10.18 -17.61
N ILE A 457 23.93 -10.94 -16.57
CA ILE A 457 24.33 -10.70 -15.18
C ILE A 457 25.84 -10.55 -15.04
N GLU A 458 26.62 -11.50 -15.55
CA GLU A 458 28.08 -11.47 -15.45
C GLU A 458 28.67 -10.20 -16.10
N ARG A 459 28.15 -9.79 -17.27
CA ARG A 459 28.61 -8.60 -17.99
C ARG A 459 28.28 -7.31 -17.26
N LEU A 460 27.11 -7.23 -16.63
CA LEU A 460 26.68 -6.09 -15.80
C LEU A 460 27.56 -5.97 -14.56
N GLN A 461 27.83 -7.10 -13.88
CA GLN A 461 28.66 -7.16 -12.69
C GLN A 461 30.14 -6.87 -12.96
N ALA A 462 30.65 -7.30 -14.11
CA ALA A 462 32.04 -7.03 -14.53
C ALA A 462 32.37 -5.53 -14.61
N LYS A 463 31.33 -4.67 -14.78
CA LYS A 463 31.46 -3.21 -14.81
C LYS A 463 31.19 -2.52 -13.48
N GLY A 464 30.95 -3.29 -12.39
CA GLY A 464 30.83 -2.76 -11.02
C GLY A 464 29.42 -2.75 -10.44
N MET A 465 28.36 -3.07 -11.20
CA MET A 465 27.05 -3.29 -10.60
C MET A 465 27.09 -4.51 -9.67
N ARG A 466 26.43 -4.45 -8.51
CA ARG A 466 26.33 -5.59 -7.60
C ARG A 466 24.87 -5.96 -7.36
N PHE A 467 24.54 -7.21 -7.62
CA PHE A 467 23.27 -7.80 -7.22
C PHE A 467 23.47 -8.45 -5.84
N VAL A 468 23.15 -7.68 -4.80
CA VAL A 468 23.39 -8.07 -3.40
C VAL A 468 22.27 -8.95 -2.84
N GLY A 469 21.08 -8.98 -3.48
CA GLY A 469 19.96 -9.82 -3.09
C GLY A 469 19.44 -10.63 -4.27
N LYS A 470 19.19 -11.93 -4.04
CA LYS A 470 18.69 -12.88 -5.03
C LYS A 470 17.55 -13.70 -4.42
N ASP A 471 16.80 -14.43 -5.27
CA ASP A 471 15.85 -15.42 -4.79
C ASP A 471 16.56 -16.61 -4.12
N GLU A 472 15.80 -17.53 -3.53
CA GLU A 472 16.36 -18.69 -2.81
C GLU A 472 17.16 -19.64 -3.69
N ARG A 473 16.92 -19.65 -5.00
CA ARG A 473 17.67 -20.45 -5.99
C ARG A 473 18.93 -19.74 -6.49
N GLY A 474 19.08 -18.45 -6.18
CA GLY A 474 20.19 -17.62 -6.67
C GLY A 474 20.07 -17.22 -8.14
N GLU A 475 18.92 -17.48 -8.76
CA GLU A 475 18.69 -17.29 -10.19
C GLU A 475 18.18 -15.88 -10.53
N ARG A 476 17.29 -15.33 -9.66
CA ARG A 476 16.62 -14.04 -9.91
C ARG A 476 17.27 -12.92 -9.12
N MET A 477 17.63 -11.86 -9.80
CA MET A 477 18.20 -10.66 -9.20
C MET A 477 17.07 -9.81 -8.60
N GLN A 478 17.13 -9.59 -7.28
CA GLN A 478 16.06 -8.90 -6.56
C GLN A 478 16.49 -7.57 -5.96
N VAL A 479 17.78 -7.41 -5.61
CA VAL A 479 18.32 -6.17 -5.06
C VAL A 479 19.64 -5.85 -5.73
N LEU A 480 19.78 -4.64 -6.25
CA LEU A 480 21.04 -4.07 -6.72
C LEU A 480 21.53 -2.97 -5.79
N GLU A 481 22.84 -2.86 -5.66
CA GLU A 481 23.50 -1.76 -4.94
C GLU A 481 24.83 -1.41 -5.61
N LEU A 482 25.15 -0.10 -5.71
CA LEU A 482 26.47 0.38 -6.16
C LEU A 482 27.33 0.70 -4.93
N PRO A 483 28.48 0.00 -4.71
CA PRO A 483 29.33 0.21 -3.55
C PRO A 483 29.87 1.63 -3.39
N ASP A 484 30.32 2.22 -4.50
CA ASP A 484 30.98 3.53 -4.56
C ASP A 484 30.01 4.71 -4.70
N HIS A 485 28.72 4.49 -4.41
CA HIS A 485 27.71 5.53 -4.43
C HIS A 485 27.20 5.83 -3.02
N PRO A 486 26.87 7.08 -2.66
CA PRO A 486 26.29 7.42 -1.35
C PRO A 486 25.08 6.54 -1.01
N TYR A 487 24.16 6.39 -1.95
CA TYR A 487 23.04 5.45 -1.91
C TYR A 487 22.49 5.26 -3.33
N TYR A 488 22.74 4.12 -3.93
CA TYR A 488 22.16 3.76 -5.24
C TYR A 488 21.68 2.34 -5.14
N VAL A 489 20.38 2.22 -4.96
CA VAL A 489 19.73 0.96 -4.60
C VAL A 489 18.51 0.74 -5.50
N GLY A 490 18.32 -0.49 -5.93
CA GLY A 490 17.11 -0.92 -6.63
C GLY A 490 16.54 -2.20 -6.03
N PHE A 491 15.22 -2.27 -5.92
CA PHE A 491 14.46 -3.43 -5.49
C PHE A 491 13.50 -3.88 -6.59
N GLN A 492 13.52 -5.17 -6.94
CA GLN A 492 12.50 -5.77 -7.79
C GLN A 492 11.16 -5.90 -7.04
N ALA A 493 11.22 -6.09 -5.74
CA ALA A 493 10.09 -6.07 -4.82
C ALA A 493 9.54 -4.65 -4.59
N HIS A 494 8.47 -4.57 -3.82
CA HIS A 494 7.77 -3.35 -3.39
C HIS A 494 7.87 -3.16 -1.87
N PRO A 495 9.04 -2.74 -1.33
CA PRO A 495 9.22 -2.58 0.10
C PRO A 495 8.35 -1.45 0.71
N GLU A 496 7.77 -0.57 -0.11
CA GLU A 496 6.81 0.44 0.32
C GLU A 496 5.55 -0.14 0.95
N PHE A 497 5.14 -1.35 0.55
CA PHE A 497 3.94 -1.97 1.12
C PHE A 497 4.11 -2.38 2.59
N CYS A 498 5.35 -2.59 3.02
CA CYS A 498 5.64 -3.03 4.40
C CYS A 498 5.91 -1.87 5.38
N THR A 499 5.86 -0.62 4.93
CA THR A 499 6.15 0.54 5.80
C THR A 499 5.12 0.73 6.91
N ARG A 500 5.57 1.16 8.08
CA ARG A 500 4.73 1.54 9.23
C ARG A 500 5.19 2.90 9.78
N PRO A 501 4.33 3.73 10.37
CA PRO A 501 4.70 5.04 10.90
C PRO A 501 5.84 5.00 11.92
N LEU A 502 5.82 3.98 12.79
CA LEU A 502 6.84 3.80 13.84
C LEU A 502 7.98 2.86 13.44
N ASN A 503 7.85 2.18 12.30
CA ASN A 503 8.84 1.26 11.74
C ASN A 503 8.89 1.39 10.21
N PRO A 504 9.55 2.44 9.68
CA PRO A 504 9.60 2.71 8.25
C PRO A 504 10.32 1.60 7.49
N SER A 505 9.95 1.43 6.22
CA SER A 505 10.60 0.49 5.30
C SER A 505 12.10 0.75 5.22
N PRO A 506 12.96 -0.25 5.47
CA PRO A 506 14.41 -0.07 5.52
C PRO A 506 15.04 0.57 4.28
N PRO A 507 14.70 0.19 3.03
CA PRO A 507 15.27 0.83 1.84
C PRO A 507 14.89 2.31 1.71
N PHE A 508 13.65 2.66 2.06
CA PHE A 508 13.19 4.04 2.05
C PHE A 508 13.85 4.85 3.16
N LEU A 509 14.03 4.26 4.34
CA LEU A 509 14.75 4.91 5.44
C LEU A 509 16.20 5.24 5.04
N GLY A 510 16.92 4.26 4.46
CA GLY A 510 18.28 4.49 3.98
C GLY A 510 18.36 5.54 2.89
N PHE A 511 17.41 5.55 1.96
CA PHE A 511 17.31 6.53 0.89
C PHE A 511 17.11 7.96 1.42
N VAL A 512 16.13 8.16 2.29
CA VAL A 512 15.82 9.48 2.87
C VAL A 512 16.97 9.93 3.80
N ALA A 513 17.57 9.01 4.54
CA ALA A 513 18.72 9.31 5.39
C ALA A 513 19.93 9.76 4.56
N ALA A 514 20.24 9.05 3.46
CA ALA A 514 21.30 9.44 2.53
C ALA A 514 21.04 10.81 1.88
N ALA A 515 19.79 11.06 1.47
CA ALA A 515 19.38 12.35 0.93
C ALA A 515 19.45 13.49 1.97
N SER A 516 19.38 13.14 3.26
CA SER A 516 19.52 14.10 4.38
C SER A 516 20.98 14.36 4.77
N GLY A 517 21.92 13.56 4.27
CA GLY A 517 23.36 13.68 4.47
C GLY A 517 24.03 12.45 5.08
N PRO A 518 25.36 12.31 4.92
CA PRO A 518 26.09 11.11 5.33
C PRO A 518 25.97 10.78 6.82
N GLN A 519 25.98 11.80 7.67
CA GLN A 519 25.87 11.63 9.13
C GLN A 519 24.50 11.04 9.53
N VAL A 520 23.42 11.46 8.87
CA VAL A 520 22.08 10.92 9.11
C VAL A 520 22.00 9.46 8.66
N LEU A 521 22.63 9.14 7.53
CA LEU A 521 22.69 7.75 7.05
C LEU A 521 23.43 6.85 8.04
N ASP A 522 24.60 7.26 8.49
CA ASP A 522 25.42 6.48 9.45
C ASP A 522 24.68 6.27 10.78
N GLU A 523 23.97 7.30 11.27
CA GLU A 523 23.13 7.20 12.45
C GLU A 523 22.04 6.13 12.27
N GLN A 524 21.29 6.20 11.16
CA GLN A 524 20.19 5.27 10.90
C GLN A 524 20.69 3.84 10.67
N LEU A 525 21.80 3.65 9.97
CA LEU A 525 22.46 2.33 9.85
C LEU A 525 22.80 1.75 11.22
N GLY A 526 23.39 2.56 12.12
CA GLY A 526 23.70 2.13 13.49
C GLY A 526 22.48 1.80 14.32
N ILE A 527 21.36 2.52 14.16
CA ILE A 527 20.10 2.23 14.85
C ILE A 527 19.50 0.93 14.33
N GLN A 528 19.41 0.75 13.01
CA GLN A 528 18.82 -0.44 12.40
C GLN A 528 19.57 -1.71 12.79
N MET A 529 20.89 -1.70 12.77
CA MET A 529 21.71 -2.83 13.20
C MET A 529 21.45 -3.28 14.66
N ARG A 530 20.99 -2.37 15.53
CA ARG A 530 20.72 -2.68 16.93
C ARG A 530 19.27 -3.02 17.25
N SER A 531 18.32 -2.46 16.52
CA SER A 531 16.91 -2.47 16.94
C SER A 531 15.94 -3.02 15.91
N PHE A 532 16.31 -3.10 14.63
CA PHE A 532 15.41 -3.63 13.62
C PHE A 532 15.28 -5.16 13.74
N LYS A 533 14.06 -5.61 13.74
CA LYS A 533 13.73 -7.04 13.66
C LYS A 533 13.04 -7.28 12.31
N PRO A 534 13.69 -7.98 11.38
CA PRO A 534 13.04 -8.36 10.13
C PRO A 534 11.75 -9.14 10.42
N PRO A 535 10.65 -8.84 9.74
CA PRO A 535 9.45 -9.65 9.85
C PRO A 535 9.78 -11.10 9.42
N HIS A 536 9.38 -12.07 10.25
CA HIS A 536 9.56 -13.50 9.95
C HIS A 536 8.22 -14.09 9.50
N PRO A 537 8.18 -14.95 8.47
CA PRO A 537 6.94 -15.49 7.92
C PRO A 537 6.19 -16.45 8.86
N GLU A 538 6.81 -16.93 9.95
CA GLU A 538 6.15 -17.80 10.93
C GLU A 538 4.98 -17.14 11.69
N GLY A 539 4.86 -15.80 11.65
CA GLY A 539 3.70 -15.06 12.16
C GLY A 539 2.74 -14.59 11.07
N ALA A 540 3.09 -14.68 9.79
CA ALA A 540 2.21 -14.41 8.68
C ALA A 540 1.79 -15.76 8.10
N MET A 541 0.48 -16.03 7.99
CA MET A 541 -0.04 -17.21 7.27
C MET A 541 0.39 -17.14 5.80
N VAL A 542 1.65 -17.45 5.52
CA VAL A 542 2.12 -17.79 4.20
C VAL A 542 1.75 -19.25 4.01
N ASP A 543 0.65 -19.50 3.32
CA ASP A 543 0.31 -20.84 2.89
C ASP A 543 1.44 -21.34 1.97
N GLU A 544 2.34 -22.19 2.52
CA GLU A 544 3.41 -22.82 1.75
C GLU A 544 2.84 -23.60 0.54
N ALA A 545 1.58 -24.01 0.59
CA ALA A 545 0.90 -24.66 -0.53
C ALA A 545 0.63 -23.65 -1.67
N SER A 546 0.35 -22.38 -1.37
CA SER A 546 0.20 -21.34 -2.41
C SER A 546 1.54 -20.99 -3.05
N LEU A 547 2.64 -21.12 -2.30
CA LEU A 547 4.00 -20.97 -2.84
C LEU A 547 4.38 -22.12 -3.80
N ARG A 548 3.80 -23.32 -3.60
CA ARG A 548 4.05 -24.51 -4.44
C ARG A 548 3.09 -24.64 -5.62
N GLN A 549 1.93 -23.97 -5.60
CA GLN A 549 0.98 -24.00 -6.73
C GLN A 549 1.51 -23.27 -7.97
N ASP A 550 2.46 -22.32 -7.79
CA ASP A 550 3.19 -21.74 -8.92
C ASP A 550 4.23 -22.71 -9.53
N GLU A 551 4.57 -23.81 -8.84
CA GLU A 551 5.57 -24.81 -9.26
C GLU A 551 4.98 -26.04 -9.95
N ALA A 552 3.68 -26.30 -9.79
CA ALA A 552 3.02 -27.50 -10.28
C ALA A 552 1.82 -27.19 -11.17
N ARG A 553 2.06 -26.67 -12.38
CA ARG A 553 1.13 -26.89 -13.48
C ARG A 553 1.66 -28.01 -14.36
N PRO A 554 0.90 -29.12 -14.52
CA PRO A 554 1.34 -30.21 -15.39
C PRO A 554 1.35 -29.74 -16.85
N GLU A 555 2.37 -30.18 -17.59
CA GLU A 555 2.54 -30.03 -19.05
C GLU A 555 1.42 -30.66 -19.90
N GLY A 556 0.23 -30.92 -19.31
CA GLY A 556 -0.84 -31.73 -19.91
C GLY A 556 -1.95 -31.00 -20.65
N GLU A 557 -2.09 -29.67 -20.55
CA GLU A 557 -3.23 -28.98 -21.17
C GLU A 557 -3.00 -28.47 -22.62
N GLU A 558 -1.78 -28.53 -23.15
CA GLU A 558 -1.54 -28.22 -24.58
C GLU A 558 -2.01 -29.33 -25.54
N ALA A 559 -2.28 -30.54 -25.04
CA ALA A 559 -2.65 -31.68 -25.89
C ALA A 559 -4.15 -31.74 -26.25
N VAL A 560 -5.03 -31.04 -25.53
CA VAL A 560 -6.49 -31.14 -25.75
C VAL A 560 -7.00 -30.13 -26.78
N LEU A 561 -6.30 -29.01 -27.00
CA LEU A 561 -6.72 -27.97 -27.98
C LEU A 561 -6.28 -28.23 -29.44
N ARG A 562 -5.51 -29.29 -29.72
CA ARG A 562 -5.12 -29.68 -31.07
C ARG A 562 -5.98 -30.78 -31.72
N SER A 563 -6.99 -31.28 -31.01
CA SER A 563 -7.88 -32.34 -31.55
C SER A 563 -9.24 -31.84 -32.02
N GLU A 564 -9.52 -30.53 -31.95
CA GLU A 564 -10.77 -29.91 -32.44
C GLU A 564 -10.53 -28.74 -33.40
N GLN A 565 -9.63 -28.92 -34.37
CA GLN A 565 -9.59 -28.12 -35.60
C GLN A 565 -9.58 -29.04 -36.83
#